data_cc7ffcbf1fd3dce38358d3fb26683068
#
_entry.id   cc7ffcbf1fd3dce38358d3fb26683068
#
_cell.length_a   1.000
_cell.length_b   1.000
_cell.length_c   1.000
_cell.angle_alpha   90.00
_cell.angle_beta   90.00
_cell.angle_gamma   90.00
#
_symmetry.space_group_name_H-M   'P 1'
#
loop_
_entity.id
_entity.type
_entity.pdbx_description
1 polymer ?
#
loop_
_entity_poly.entity_id
_entity_poly.type
_entity_poly.pdbx_seq_one_letter_code
_entity_poly.pdbx_strand_id
1 'polypeptide(L)'
;NFFCARLEKSFIVPANTFDNVSGNFPIGFFVWDTDIKEKFFETKIDAYDAAGKFLLQKTLSVACSKKITDWISSYDAKSDEKIIGYTGNTGPDVQHTSFLYIASSQKILPNGAVNNETKYSISKDNLIQICIYLAVRWCITHTWLNDRDQFLYPSGDWEADKEFQLDCIVFTLFHGQNRISTDGGKINHWIPFTEAEVGSKKSFVSDFMAKFLRDFKAGKIDLT
;
A
#
# COMPACT_ATOMS: atom_id res chain seq x y z
N ASN A 1 23.34 7.46 -14.61
CA ASN A 1 23.56 6.01 -14.71
C ASN A 1 25.06 5.74 -14.54
N PHE A 2 25.45 5.40 -13.31
CA PHE A 2 26.87 5.14 -13.00
C PHE A 2 27.31 3.69 -13.30
N PHE A 3 26.34 2.79 -13.45
CA PHE A 3 26.60 1.39 -13.70
C PHE A 3 26.00 0.97 -15.05
N CYS A 4 26.83 0.42 -15.91
CA CYS A 4 26.45 -0.10 -17.20
C CYS A 4 27.17 -1.43 -17.40
N ALA A 5 26.43 -2.53 -17.37
CA ALA A 5 26.92 -3.88 -17.49
C ALA A 5 25.78 -4.80 -17.93
N ARG A 6 26.10 -5.95 -18.51
CA ARG A 6 25.09 -6.93 -18.85
C ARG A 6 24.73 -7.77 -17.63
N LEU A 7 23.42 -7.87 -17.32
CA LEU A 7 22.92 -8.77 -16.28
C LEU A 7 22.87 -10.19 -16.84
N GLU A 8 23.72 -11.08 -16.34
CA GLU A 8 23.80 -12.48 -16.77
C GLU A 8 22.78 -13.35 -16.08
N LYS A 9 22.64 -13.21 -14.76
CA LYS A 9 21.72 -13.99 -13.95
C LYS A 9 21.21 -13.17 -12.78
N SER A 10 19.97 -13.43 -12.38
CA SER A 10 19.42 -12.87 -11.18
C SER A 10 18.43 -13.82 -10.52
N PHE A 11 18.46 -13.87 -9.20
CA PHE A 11 17.46 -14.58 -8.41
C PHE A 11 17.19 -13.88 -7.08
N ILE A 12 16.03 -14.15 -6.50
CA ILE A 12 15.62 -13.64 -5.20
C ILE A 12 15.20 -14.79 -4.28
N VAL A 13 15.47 -14.59 -2.99
CA VAL A 13 15.05 -15.47 -1.90
C VAL A 13 14.45 -14.63 -0.78
N PRO A 14 13.58 -15.19 0.06
CA PRO A 14 13.13 -14.48 1.25
C PRO A 14 14.26 -14.35 2.27
N ALA A 15 14.27 -13.25 3.01
CA ALA A 15 15.35 -12.95 3.96
C ALA A 15 15.53 -14.00 5.06
N ASN A 16 14.47 -14.73 5.44
CA ASN A 16 14.52 -15.83 6.39
C ASN A 16 15.26 -17.10 5.86
N THR A 17 15.79 -17.05 4.63
CA THR A 17 16.75 -18.04 4.12
C THR A 17 18.09 -17.96 4.90
N PHE A 18 18.38 -16.83 5.51
CA PHE A 18 19.62 -16.58 6.23
C PHE A 18 19.41 -16.67 7.74
N ASP A 19 20.38 -17.26 8.42
CA ASP A 19 20.36 -17.33 9.88
C ASP A 19 20.28 -15.95 10.51
N ASN A 20 19.52 -15.85 11.59
CA ASN A 20 19.33 -14.64 12.38
C ASN A 20 18.58 -13.49 11.68
N VAL A 21 17.91 -13.75 10.57
CA VAL A 21 17.04 -12.78 9.90
C VAL A 21 15.57 -13.17 10.12
N SER A 22 14.85 -12.34 10.86
CA SER A 22 13.42 -12.55 11.16
C SER A 22 12.49 -11.87 10.16
N GLY A 23 13.02 -11.12 9.20
CA GLY A 23 12.24 -10.37 8.21
C GLY A 23 11.75 -11.24 7.06
N ASN A 24 10.60 -10.88 6.51
CA ASN A 24 10.05 -11.52 5.32
C ASN A 24 10.05 -10.53 4.14
N PHE A 25 11.25 -10.21 3.65
CA PHE A 25 11.49 -9.33 2.51
C PHE A 25 12.43 -10.00 1.51
N PRO A 26 12.44 -9.59 0.23
CA PRO A 26 13.28 -10.20 -0.78
C PRO A 26 14.74 -9.78 -0.63
N ILE A 27 15.64 -10.75 -0.77
CA ILE A 27 17.07 -10.53 -0.95
C ILE A 27 17.44 -10.97 -2.36
N GLY A 28 18.01 -10.05 -3.14
CA GLY A 28 18.36 -10.26 -4.54
C GLY A 28 19.85 -10.55 -4.73
N PHE A 29 20.14 -11.48 -5.64
CA PHE A 29 21.47 -11.82 -6.09
C PHE A 29 21.56 -11.57 -7.60
N PHE A 30 22.64 -10.88 -8.02
CA PHE A 30 22.81 -10.45 -9.39
C PHE A 30 24.24 -10.75 -9.83
N VAL A 31 24.37 -11.39 -10.98
CA VAL A 31 25.66 -11.67 -11.62
C VAL A 31 25.76 -10.78 -12.85
N TRP A 32 26.81 -9.97 -12.92
CA TRP A 32 27.02 -8.98 -13.95
C TRP A 32 28.27 -9.29 -14.75
N ASP A 33 28.15 -9.22 -16.08
CA ASP A 33 29.26 -9.12 -16.98
C ASP A 33 29.65 -7.65 -17.14
N THR A 34 30.79 -7.27 -16.57
CA THR A 34 31.26 -5.88 -16.57
C THR A 34 32.01 -5.49 -17.84
N ASP A 35 32.36 -6.44 -18.67
CA ASP A 35 33.05 -6.18 -19.94
C ASP A 35 32.07 -5.70 -21.01
N ILE A 36 30.81 -6.10 -20.90
CA ILE A 36 29.73 -5.69 -21.80
C ILE A 36 28.96 -4.52 -21.20
N LYS A 37 29.07 -3.36 -21.87
CA LYS A 37 28.40 -2.12 -21.47
C LYS A 37 26.98 -2.06 -22.07
N GLU A 38 26.00 -2.47 -21.32
CA GLU A 38 24.62 -2.57 -21.75
C GLU A 38 23.69 -1.83 -20.77
N LYS A 39 22.63 -1.23 -21.30
CA LYS A 39 21.51 -0.71 -20.52
C LYS A 39 20.33 -1.67 -20.66
N PHE A 40 19.79 -2.14 -19.57
CA PHE A 40 18.60 -2.95 -19.59
C PHE A 40 17.39 -2.19 -19.03
N PHE A 41 16.22 -2.44 -19.58
CA PHE A 41 14.96 -1.84 -19.17
C PHE A 41 14.02 -2.88 -18.56
N GLU A 42 14.29 -4.13 -18.79
CA GLU A 42 13.53 -5.26 -18.29
C GLU A 42 14.48 -6.42 -18.01
N THR A 43 14.17 -7.17 -16.96
CA THR A 43 14.86 -8.42 -16.65
C THR A 43 13.92 -9.43 -16.03
N LYS A 44 14.24 -10.70 -16.22
CA LYS A 44 13.57 -11.81 -15.55
C LYS A 44 14.39 -12.24 -14.34
N ILE A 45 13.73 -12.41 -13.22
CA ILE A 45 14.34 -12.82 -11.96
C ILE A 45 13.65 -14.07 -11.43
N ASP A 46 14.43 -15.09 -11.12
CA ASP A 46 13.89 -16.32 -10.55
C ASP A 46 13.71 -16.18 -9.04
N ALA A 47 12.57 -16.60 -8.53
CA ALA A 47 12.25 -16.59 -7.11
C ALA A 47 12.29 -18.00 -6.55
N TYR A 48 12.96 -18.16 -5.42
CA TYR A 48 13.07 -19.44 -4.69
C TYR A 48 12.58 -19.24 -3.25
N ASP A 49 12.01 -20.28 -2.65
CA ASP A 49 11.67 -20.28 -1.21
C ASP A 49 12.93 -20.45 -0.34
N ALA A 50 12.74 -20.40 0.98
CA ALA A 50 13.84 -20.55 1.94
C ALA A 50 14.54 -21.92 1.89
N ALA A 51 13.89 -22.94 1.32
CA ALA A 51 14.47 -24.27 1.11
C ALA A 51 15.18 -24.41 -0.26
N GLY A 52 15.23 -23.36 -1.06
CA GLY A 52 15.84 -23.36 -2.39
C GLY A 52 14.95 -23.96 -3.49
N LYS A 53 13.65 -24.14 -3.24
CA LYS A 53 12.71 -24.59 -4.26
C LYS A 53 12.30 -23.42 -5.14
N PHE A 54 12.34 -23.62 -6.45
CA PHE A 54 11.82 -22.63 -7.42
C PHE A 54 10.33 -22.39 -7.22
N LEU A 55 9.94 -21.13 -7.14
CA LEU A 55 8.55 -20.69 -6.99
C LEU A 55 7.99 -20.18 -8.33
N LEU A 56 8.62 -19.16 -8.87
CA LEU A 56 8.18 -18.51 -10.11
C LEU A 56 9.31 -17.67 -10.70
N GLN A 57 9.11 -17.23 -11.93
CA GLN A 57 9.94 -16.21 -12.56
C GLN A 57 9.14 -14.89 -12.62
N LYS A 58 9.73 -13.81 -12.11
CA LYS A 58 9.14 -12.47 -12.10
C LYS A 58 9.85 -11.57 -13.11
N THR A 59 9.10 -10.78 -13.87
CA THR A 59 9.64 -9.74 -14.73
C THR A 59 9.75 -8.43 -13.94
N LEU A 60 10.93 -7.85 -13.90
CA LEU A 60 11.18 -6.51 -13.38
C LEU A 60 11.43 -5.57 -14.55
N SER A 61 10.69 -4.46 -14.61
CA SER A 61 10.81 -3.46 -15.67
C SER A 61 10.97 -2.07 -15.08
N VAL A 62 11.89 -1.28 -15.65
CA VAL A 62 12.05 0.13 -15.29
C VAL A 62 10.86 0.97 -15.75
N ALA A 63 10.13 0.50 -16.77
CA ALA A 63 8.91 1.17 -17.25
C ALA A 63 7.71 1.04 -16.30
N CYS A 64 7.82 0.27 -15.23
CA CYS A 64 6.78 0.13 -14.21
C CYS A 64 6.70 1.34 -13.27
N SER A 65 6.52 2.52 -13.84
CA SER A 65 6.31 3.78 -13.11
C SER A 65 4.87 3.97 -12.62
N LYS A 66 4.09 2.89 -12.53
CA LYS A 66 2.66 2.95 -12.19
C LYS A 66 2.37 2.34 -10.82
N LYS A 67 3.28 2.54 -9.87
CA LYS A 67 3.05 2.10 -8.49
C LYS A 67 1.98 2.95 -7.83
N ILE A 68 1.18 2.32 -6.99
CA ILE A 68 0.11 2.99 -6.26
C ILE A 68 0.64 4.10 -5.35
N THR A 69 1.85 3.96 -4.84
CA THR A 69 2.52 4.99 -4.02
C THR A 69 2.89 6.23 -4.82
N ASP A 70 3.33 6.08 -6.07
CA ASP A 70 3.66 7.21 -6.94
C ASP A 70 2.37 7.89 -7.41
N TRP A 71 1.35 7.10 -7.71
CA TRP A 71 0.04 7.60 -8.10
C TRP A 71 -0.60 8.47 -7.02
N ILE A 72 -0.67 7.98 -5.78
CA ILE A 72 -1.32 8.74 -4.69
C ILE A 72 -0.57 10.01 -4.32
N SER A 73 0.75 10.05 -4.51
CA SER A 73 1.57 11.23 -4.23
C SER A 73 1.17 12.45 -5.08
N SER A 74 0.53 12.24 -6.23
CA SER A 74 0.04 13.32 -7.09
C SER A 74 -1.27 13.95 -6.59
N TYR A 75 -1.92 13.34 -5.59
CA TYR A 75 -3.22 13.76 -5.05
C TYR A 75 -3.14 14.29 -3.62
N ASP A 76 -1.95 14.64 -3.12
CA ASP A 76 -1.86 15.25 -1.78
C ASP A 76 -2.66 16.56 -1.73
N ALA A 77 -3.34 16.80 -0.62
CA ALA A 77 -4.19 17.98 -0.46
C ALA A 77 -3.36 19.26 -0.54
N LYS A 78 -3.90 20.26 -1.24
CA LYS A 78 -3.25 21.56 -1.38
C LYS A 78 -3.35 22.36 -0.09
N SER A 79 -2.47 23.34 0.06
CA SER A 79 -2.34 24.13 1.30
C SER A 79 -3.57 24.99 1.63
N ASP A 80 -4.42 25.29 0.64
CA ASP A 80 -5.64 26.09 0.76
C ASP A 80 -6.90 25.23 0.99
N GLU A 81 -6.79 23.90 0.93
CA GLU A 81 -7.91 23.00 1.14
C GLU A 81 -8.19 22.79 2.63
N LYS A 82 -9.48 22.59 2.96
CA LYS A 82 -9.88 22.18 4.31
C LYS A 82 -9.48 20.74 4.57
N ILE A 83 -8.48 20.54 5.41
CA ILE A 83 -8.03 19.20 5.83
C ILE A 83 -9.06 18.57 6.76
N ILE A 84 -9.48 17.34 6.43
CA ILE A 84 -10.41 16.53 7.20
C ILE A 84 -9.74 15.34 7.89
N GLY A 85 -8.51 15.03 7.52
CA GLY A 85 -7.76 13.93 8.12
C GLY A 85 -6.38 13.78 7.50
N TYR A 86 -5.68 12.75 7.94
CA TYR A 86 -4.34 12.43 7.47
C TYR A 86 -4.18 10.92 7.30
N THR A 87 -3.33 10.51 6.38
CA THR A 87 -2.80 9.15 6.42
C THR A 87 -1.54 9.13 7.28
N GLY A 88 -1.34 8.08 8.03
CA GLY A 88 -0.16 7.93 8.86
C GLY A 88 0.27 6.48 8.98
N ASN A 89 1.54 6.28 9.30
CA ASN A 89 2.06 4.96 9.60
C ASN A 89 1.56 4.49 10.97
N THR A 90 1.06 3.26 11.03
CA THR A 90 0.60 2.63 12.27
C THR A 90 1.61 1.65 12.85
N GLY A 91 2.70 1.42 12.16
CA GLY A 91 3.80 0.52 12.50
C GLY A 91 5.16 1.10 12.12
N PRO A 92 6.23 0.34 12.31
CA PRO A 92 7.59 0.78 12.04
C PRO A 92 7.93 0.90 10.55
N ASP A 93 7.06 0.42 9.67
CA ASP A 93 7.27 0.47 8.23
C ASP A 93 6.08 1.11 7.50
N VAL A 94 6.30 1.48 6.23
CA VAL A 94 5.31 2.13 5.36
C VAL A 94 4.13 1.22 4.98
N GLN A 95 4.21 -0.07 5.26
CA GLN A 95 3.15 -1.03 4.96
C GLN A 95 1.91 -0.84 5.84
N HIS A 96 2.07 -0.18 6.98
CA HIS A 96 1.02 0.03 7.98
C HIS A 96 0.34 1.40 7.88
N THR A 97 0.27 1.99 6.69
CA THR A 97 -0.44 3.25 6.49
C THR A 97 -1.94 3.08 6.71
N SER A 98 -2.52 3.92 7.54
CA SER A 98 -3.97 3.94 7.82
C SER A 98 -4.52 5.35 7.77
N PHE A 99 -5.83 5.46 7.60
CA PHE A 99 -6.55 6.73 7.71
C PHE A 99 -6.54 7.21 9.16
N LEU A 100 -6.20 8.47 9.37
CA LEU A 100 -6.24 9.12 10.67
C LEU A 100 -7.14 10.36 10.60
N TYR A 101 -8.19 10.38 11.38
CA TYR A 101 -8.99 11.58 11.59
C TYR A 101 -8.49 12.28 12.84
N ILE A 102 -7.65 13.28 12.68
CA ILE A 102 -7.08 14.06 13.77
C ILE A 102 -7.09 15.55 13.40
N ALA A 103 -7.23 16.39 14.40
CA ALA A 103 -7.22 17.84 14.22
C ALA A 103 -5.82 18.41 13.88
N SER A 104 -4.77 17.63 14.05
CA SER A 104 -3.39 18.00 13.72
C SER A 104 -2.69 16.82 13.04
N SER A 105 -1.65 17.13 12.28
CA SER A 105 -0.79 16.13 11.61
C SER A 105 0.07 15.29 12.57
N GLN A 106 -0.16 15.39 13.87
CA GLN A 106 0.64 14.72 14.87
C GLN A 106 0.04 13.38 15.28
N LYS A 107 0.79 12.31 15.10
CA LYS A 107 0.48 11.00 15.66
C LYS A 107 1.09 10.91 17.06
N ILE A 108 0.26 10.65 18.05
CA ILE A 108 0.73 10.38 19.40
C ILE A 108 0.91 8.88 19.56
N LEU A 109 2.12 8.48 19.89
CA LEU A 109 2.48 7.10 20.20
C LEU A 109 1.98 6.70 21.59
N PRO A 110 1.85 5.39 21.89
CA PRO A 110 1.41 4.91 23.21
C PRO A 110 2.25 5.42 24.40
N ASN A 111 3.51 5.77 24.16
CA ASN A 111 4.43 6.34 25.14
C ASN A 111 4.31 7.88 25.28
N GLY A 112 3.34 8.52 24.61
CA GLY A 112 3.14 9.96 24.61
C GLY A 112 4.09 10.74 23.70
N ALA A 113 5.00 10.08 22.97
CA ALA A 113 5.86 10.73 22.00
C ALA A 113 5.03 11.14 20.75
N VAL A 114 5.35 12.30 20.21
CA VAL A 114 4.72 12.81 18.98
C VAL A 114 5.51 12.32 17.79
N ASN A 115 4.84 11.60 16.89
CA ASN A 115 5.41 11.22 15.61
C ASN A 115 4.73 12.03 14.50
N ASN A 116 5.51 12.84 13.79
CA ASN A 116 5.04 13.67 12.68
C ASN A 116 4.96 12.92 11.35
N GLU A 117 4.96 11.61 11.33
CA GLU A 117 4.89 10.79 10.12
C GLU A 117 3.47 10.73 9.54
N THR A 118 2.90 11.88 9.22
CA THR A 118 1.77 11.93 8.29
C THR A 118 2.32 11.83 6.87
N LYS A 119 1.73 10.94 6.08
CA LYS A 119 2.19 10.73 4.70
C LYS A 119 1.45 11.64 3.73
N TYR A 120 0.13 11.72 3.85
CA TYR A 120 -0.72 12.55 2.98
C TYR A 120 -1.78 13.27 3.79
N SER A 121 -2.03 14.53 3.43
CA SER A 121 -3.17 15.30 3.93
C SER A 121 -4.42 14.95 3.14
N ILE A 122 -5.56 14.85 3.81
CA ILE A 122 -6.83 14.44 3.24
C ILE A 122 -7.79 15.61 3.26
N SER A 123 -8.31 15.95 2.09
CA SER A 123 -9.40 16.89 1.88
C SER A 123 -10.60 16.19 1.26
N LYS A 124 -11.69 16.91 1.03
CA LYS A 124 -12.83 16.37 0.29
C LYS A 124 -12.47 16.05 -1.16
N ASP A 125 -11.53 16.80 -1.74
CA ASP A 125 -11.19 16.71 -3.15
C ASP A 125 -10.34 15.49 -3.48
N ASN A 126 -9.52 15.01 -2.53
CA ASN A 126 -8.69 13.81 -2.70
C ASN A 126 -9.17 12.58 -1.91
N LEU A 127 -10.30 12.67 -1.20
CA LEU A 127 -10.80 11.60 -0.34
C LEU A 127 -10.98 10.28 -1.10
N ILE A 128 -11.51 10.33 -2.32
CA ILE A 128 -11.75 9.15 -3.14
C ILE A 128 -10.44 8.45 -3.46
N GLN A 129 -9.43 9.17 -3.89
CA GLN A 129 -8.11 8.63 -4.24
C GLN A 129 -7.43 8.03 -3.01
N ILE A 130 -7.51 8.69 -1.86
CA ILE A 130 -7.00 8.15 -0.60
C ILE A 130 -7.73 6.85 -0.21
N CYS A 131 -9.05 6.80 -0.36
CA CYS A 131 -9.81 5.59 -0.08
C CYS A 131 -9.46 4.44 -1.02
N ILE A 132 -9.26 4.71 -2.32
CA ILE A 132 -8.79 3.71 -3.29
C ILE A 132 -7.39 3.21 -2.88
N TYR A 133 -6.47 4.11 -2.58
CA TYR A 133 -5.12 3.77 -2.14
C TYR A 133 -5.13 2.82 -0.94
N LEU A 134 -5.90 3.15 0.09
CA LEU A 134 -6.00 2.36 1.30
C LEU A 134 -6.72 1.03 1.06
N ALA A 135 -7.83 1.03 0.31
CA ALA A 135 -8.58 -0.18 0.01
C ALA A 135 -7.72 -1.20 -0.77
N VAL A 136 -7.02 -0.79 -1.83
CA VAL A 136 -6.13 -1.65 -2.59
C VAL A 136 -5.05 -2.26 -1.71
N ARG A 137 -4.40 -1.45 -0.88
CA ARG A 137 -3.33 -1.92 0.00
C ARG A 137 -3.79 -2.90 1.08
N TRP A 138 -5.05 -2.80 1.52
CA TRP A 138 -5.58 -3.64 2.60
C TRP A 138 -6.40 -4.83 2.12
N CYS A 139 -7.05 -4.73 0.96
CA CYS A 139 -7.80 -5.85 0.39
C CYS A 139 -6.90 -6.91 -0.23
N ILE A 140 -5.69 -6.55 -0.69
CA ILE A 140 -4.77 -7.47 -1.32
C ILE A 140 -3.74 -7.94 -0.29
N THR A 141 -3.57 -9.25 -0.16
CA THR A 141 -2.53 -9.81 0.72
C THR A 141 -1.16 -9.53 0.11
N HIS A 142 -0.30 -8.89 0.88
CA HIS A 142 1.09 -8.71 0.50
C HIS A 142 1.90 -9.97 0.82
N THR A 143 2.91 -10.21 0.02
CA THR A 143 3.89 -11.27 0.23
C THR A 143 5.30 -10.67 0.17
N TRP A 144 6.31 -11.45 0.52
CA TRP A 144 7.70 -11.03 0.35
C TRP A 144 8.09 -10.79 -1.12
N LEU A 145 7.33 -11.39 -2.06
CA LEU A 145 7.51 -11.20 -3.51
C LEU A 145 6.80 -9.95 -4.05
N ASN A 146 5.79 -9.49 -3.37
CA ASN A 146 4.95 -8.39 -3.82
C ASN A 146 4.42 -7.60 -2.63
N ASP A 147 5.22 -6.70 -2.09
CA ASP A 147 4.79 -5.85 -0.99
C ASP A 147 3.80 -4.76 -1.46
N ARG A 148 3.09 -4.18 -0.50
CA ARG A 148 2.03 -3.21 -0.76
C ARG A 148 2.49 -1.97 -1.51
N ASP A 149 3.74 -1.56 -1.36
CA ASP A 149 4.30 -0.39 -2.03
C ASP A 149 4.63 -0.65 -3.52
N GLN A 150 4.67 -1.92 -3.90
CA GLN A 150 4.85 -2.35 -5.29
C GLN A 150 3.54 -2.57 -6.04
N PHE A 151 2.39 -2.52 -5.36
CA PHE A 151 1.09 -2.67 -6.03
C PHE A 151 0.90 -1.60 -7.10
N LEU A 152 0.28 -2.00 -8.20
CA LEU A 152 -0.07 -1.07 -9.27
C LEU A 152 -1.28 -0.23 -8.87
N TYR A 153 -1.36 0.98 -9.40
CA TYR A 153 -2.56 1.78 -9.25
C TYR A 153 -3.70 1.26 -10.12
N PRO A 154 -4.95 1.58 -9.83
CA PRO A 154 -6.08 1.21 -10.65
C PRO A 154 -5.92 1.70 -12.10
N SER A 155 -6.11 0.82 -13.08
CA SER A 155 -6.00 1.17 -14.50
C SER A 155 -7.26 1.89 -15.00
N GLY A 156 -7.07 2.79 -15.91
CA GLY A 156 -7.96 3.44 -16.88
C GLY A 156 -9.32 3.95 -16.42
N ASP A 157 -10.21 3.08 -16.00
CA ASP A 157 -11.64 3.42 -15.88
C ASP A 157 -12.13 3.70 -14.45
N TRP A 158 -11.23 3.68 -13.46
CA TRP A 158 -11.62 3.89 -12.07
C TRP A 158 -12.33 5.24 -11.82
N GLU A 159 -12.03 6.27 -12.61
CA GLU A 159 -12.66 7.60 -12.50
C GLU A 159 -14.14 7.58 -12.92
N ALA A 160 -14.47 6.72 -13.87
CA ALA A 160 -15.84 6.52 -14.33
C ALA A 160 -16.63 5.52 -13.46
N ASP A 161 -15.92 4.59 -12.79
CA ASP A 161 -16.53 3.53 -11.97
C ASP A 161 -16.92 4.07 -10.58
N LYS A 162 -18.13 4.60 -10.49
CA LYS A 162 -18.67 5.18 -9.25
C LYS A 162 -18.96 4.12 -8.18
N GLU A 163 -19.30 2.90 -8.57
CA GLU A 163 -19.49 1.79 -7.61
C GLU A 163 -18.19 1.42 -6.95
N PHE A 164 -17.12 1.24 -7.71
CA PHE A 164 -15.78 0.98 -7.19
C PHE A 164 -15.31 2.09 -6.24
N GLN A 165 -15.49 3.36 -6.62
CA GLN A 165 -15.11 4.49 -5.78
C GLN A 165 -15.86 4.47 -4.43
N LEU A 166 -17.18 4.26 -4.47
CA LEU A 166 -18.01 4.21 -3.26
C LEU A 166 -17.66 3.00 -2.39
N ASP A 167 -17.40 1.84 -2.98
CA ASP A 167 -16.97 0.66 -2.23
C ASP A 167 -15.62 0.86 -1.55
N CYS A 168 -14.68 1.56 -2.20
CA CYS A 168 -13.41 1.94 -1.58
C CYS A 168 -13.61 2.90 -0.39
N ILE A 169 -14.54 3.86 -0.49
CA ILE A 169 -14.91 4.76 0.61
C ILE A 169 -15.50 3.95 1.77
N VAL A 170 -16.48 3.10 1.48
CA VAL A 170 -17.14 2.25 2.50
C VAL A 170 -16.12 1.34 3.19
N PHE A 171 -15.26 0.68 2.41
CA PHE A 171 -14.21 -0.17 2.97
C PHE A 171 -13.28 0.62 3.90
N THR A 172 -12.80 1.76 3.43
CA THR A 172 -11.79 2.53 4.17
C THR A 172 -12.37 3.17 5.42
N LEU A 173 -13.55 3.78 5.33
CA LEU A 173 -14.08 4.60 6.41
C LEU A 173 -14.95 3.81 7.41
N PHE A 174 -15.55 2.70 7.00
CA PHE A 174 -16.47 1.94 7.86
C PHE A 174 -15.99 0.52 8.19
N HIS A 175 -15.10 -0.09 7.39
CA HIS A 175 -14.63 -1.46 7.58
C HIS A 175 -13.10 -1.56 7.67
N GLY A 176 -12.38 -0.51 7.28
CA GLY A 176 -10.93 -0.42 7.40
C GLY A 176 -10.47 0.01 8.79
N GLN A 177 -9.20 0.32 8.88
CA GLN A 177 -8.58 0.78 10.12
C GLN A 177 -8.58 2.30 10.20
N ASN A 178 -9.61 2.87 10.82
CA ASN A 178 -9.68 4.31 11.09
C ASN A 178 -9.28 4.59 12.54
N ARG A 179 -8.53 5.66 12.74
CA ARG A 179 -8.17 6.15 14.07
C ARG A 179 -8.63 7.58 14.22
N ILE A 180 -9.37 7.84 15.27
CA ILE A 180 -9.75 9.18 15.68
C ILE A 180 -8.96 9.54 16.91
N SER A 181 -8.36 10.73 16.88
CA SER A 181 -7.65 11.29 18.02
C SER A 181 -8.59 12.21 18.81
N THR A 182 -8.61 12.05 20.13
CA THR A 182 -9.36 12.88 21.07
C THR A 182 -8.41 13.57 22.05
N ASP A 183 -8.92 14.48 22.87
CA ASP A 183 -8.18 15.22 23.91
C ASP A 183 -6.91 15.89 23.38
N GLY A 184 -7.07 16.68 22.33
CA GLY A 184 -5.95 17.40 21.73
C GLY A 184 -4.89 16.45 21.12
N GLY A 185 -5.31 15.27 20.70
CA GLY A 185 -4.46 14.30 20.05
C GLY A 185 -3.76 13.31 21.00
N LYS A 186 -4.12 13.28 22.27
CA LYS A 186 -3.47 12.40 23.25
C LYS A 186 -3.93 10.95 23.19
N ILE A 187 -5.16 10.71 22.75
CA ILE A 187 -5.76 9.37 22.70
C ILE A 187 -6.23 9.10 21.28
N ASN A 188 -5.76 8.00 20.69
CA ASN A 188 -6.24 7.50 19.41
C ASN A 188 -7.23 6.36 19.63
N HIS A 189 -8.43 6.51 19.07
CA HIS A 189 -9.46 5.49 19.10
C HIS A 189 -9.69 4.90 17.70
N TRP A 190 -10.09 3.65 17.66
CA TRP A 190 -10.63 3.01 16.46
C TRP A 190 -12.14 3.30 16.41
N ILE A 191 -12.51 4.37 15.72
CA ILE A 191 -13.91 4.79 15.61
C ILE A 191 -14.26 4.84 14.13
N PRO A 192 -15.28 4.09 13.68
CA PRO A 192 -15.77 4.22 12.32
C PRO A 192 -16.46 5.58 12.14
N PHE A 193 -16.29 6.18 10.99
CA PHE A 193 -17.02 7.37 10.61
C PHE A 193 -18.53 7.09 10.52
N THR A 194 -19.33 8.12 10.74
CA THR A 194 -20.78 8.05 10.48
C THR A 194 -21.08 8.34 9.01
N GLU A 195 -22.20 7.83 8.52
CA GLU A 195 -22.66 8.10 7.15
C GLU A 195 -22.83 9.61 6.89
N ALA A 196 -23.28 10.36 7.89
CA ALA A 196 -23.47 11.81 7.79
C ALA A 196 -22.14 12.58 7.63
N GLU A 197 -21.08 12.14 8.32
CA GLU A 197 -19.76 12.80 8.25
C GLU A 197 -19.12 12.66 6.87
N VAL A 198 -19.31 11.55 6.22
CA VAL A 198 -18.68 11.26 4.91
C VAL A 198 -19.64 11.40 3.74
N GLY A 199 -20.93 11.53 3.96
CA GLY A 199 -21.95 11.60 2.91
C GLY A 199 -22.10 10.29 2.11
N SER A 200 -21.77 9.16 2.71
CA SER A 200 -21.83 7.83 2.08
C SER A 200 -22.47 6.82 3.02
N LYS A 201 -23.12 5.80 2.47
CA LYS A 201 -23.71 4.70 3.23
C LYS A 201 -22.66 3.69 3.67
N LYS A 202 -22.87 3.02 4.80
CA LYS A 202 -22.00 1.96 5.35
C LYS A 202 -22.04 0.64 4.57
N SER A 203 -23.02 0.45 3.70
CA SER A 203 -23.16 -0.76 2.90
C SER A 203 -22.39 -0.63 1.59
N PHE A 204 -21.80 -1.75 1.14
CA PHE A 204 -21.19 -1.79 -0.19
C PHE A 204 -22.25 -1.58 -1.28
N VAL A 205 -21.84 -0.85 -2.32
CA VAL A 205 -22.72 -0.55 -3.46
C VAL A 205 -22.74 -1.74 -4.42
N SER A 206 -21.59 -2.39 -4.63
CA SER A 206 -21.46 -3.56 -5.50
C SER A 206 -21.36 -4.87 -4.71
N ASP A 207 -21.80 -5.96 -5.31
CA ASP A 207 -21.58 -7.31 -4.77
C ASP A 207 -20.11 -7.74 -4.85
N PHE A 208 -19.33 -7.10 -5.71
CA PHE A 208 -17.93 -7.45 -5.93
C PHE A 208 -17.13 -7.30 -4.63
N MET A 209 -17.14 -6.14 -3.99
CA MET A 209 -16.37 -5.90 -2.76
C MET A 209 -16.89 -6.75 -1.59
N ALA A 210 -18.19 -6.92 -1.45
CA ALA A 210 -18.78 -7.78 -0.43
C ALA A 210 -18.37 -9.24 -0.63
N LYS A 211 -18.39 -9.73 -1.86
CA LYS A 211 -17.95 -11.07 -2.23
C LYS A 211 -16.45 -11.23 -2.01
N PHE A 212 -15.64 -10.28 -2.49
CA PHE A 212 -14.19 -10.30 -2.35
C PHE A 212 -13.78 -10.40 -0.88
N LEU A 213 -14.30 -9.55 0.00
CA LEU A 213 -13.97 -9.58 1.42
C LEU A 213 -14.40 -10.89 2.11
N ARG A 214 -15.55 -11.43 1.73
CA ARG A 214 -16.03 -12.72 2.24
C ARG A 214 -15.11 -13.87 1.82
N ASP A 215 -14.75 -13.93 0.54
CA ASP A 215 -13.91 -14.97 -0.02
C ASP A 215 -12.45 -14.85 0.48
N PHE A 216 -11.96 -13.62 0.63
CA PHE A 216 -10.65 -13.34 1.23
C PHE A 216 -10.59 -13.83 2.68
N LYS A 217 -11.54 -13.47 3.52
CA LYS A 217 -11.61 -13.93 4.92
C LYS A 217 -11.75 -15.44 5.04
N ALA A 218 -12.36 -16.08 4.06
CA ALA A 218 -12.49 -17.54 3.99
C ALA A 218 -11.27 -18.25 3.39
N GLY A 219 -10.21 -17.51 3.01
CA GLY A 219 -9.00 -18.09 2.39
C GLY A 219 -9.23 -18.69 1.00
N LYS A 220 -10.27 -18.25 0.29
CA LYS A 220 -10.62 -18.76 -1.04
C LYS A 220 -9.98 -18.00 -2.19
N ILE A 221 -9.36 -16.85 -1.90
CA ILE A 221 -8.70 -16.01 -2.91
C ILE A 221 -7.21 -16.30 -2.82
N ASP A 222 -6.67 -16.87 -3.90
CA ASP A 222 -5.24 -16.97 -4.12
C ASP A 222 -4.77 -15.68 -4.77
N LEU A 223 -3.88 -14.97 -4.08
CA LEU A 223 -3.33 -13.67 -4.51
C LEU A 223 -1.86 -13.79 -4.94
N THR A 224 -1.39 -15.00 -5.19
CA THR A 224 -0.04 -15.25 -5.72
C THR A 224 0.06 -15.03 -7.22
#